data_70047f593251c1ab2ee3b1a15e919d6a
#
_entry.id   70047f593251c1ab2ee3b1a15e919d6a
#
_cell.length_a   1.000
_cell.length_b   1.000
_cell.length_c   1.000
_cell.angle_alpha   90.00
_cell.angle_beta   90.00
_cell.angle_gamma   90.00
#
_symmetry.space_group_name_H-M   'P 1'
#
loop_
_entity.id
_entity.type
_entity.pdbx_description
1 polymer ?
#
loop_
_entity_poly.entity_id
_entity_poly.type
_entity_poly.pdbx_seq_one_letter_code
_entity_poly.pdbx_strand_id
1 'polypeptide(L)'
;FLGAYEYGALRFALPIASGNGGDGTPMGEFRITAAHRTHQSSLHTIEGTNRPYPMNYALRFFVNRAGVSYWIHGRDLPGYPASHGCIGLYDEPMQKEQYGIPKDPEVNDAKKLFEWVLSGASEDDRVIPLPNGPRLQIIGAAPKSEP
;
A
#
# COMPACT_ATOMS: atom_id res chain seq x y z
N PHE A 1 4.52 -7.43 -8.75
CA PHE A 1 3.09 -7.76 -8.61
C PHE A 1 2.79 -8.27 -7.20
N LEU A 2 1.58 -7.98 -6.72
CA LEU A 2 1.02 -8.56 -5.53
C LEU A 2 -0.03 -9.59 -5.95
N GLY A 3 0.15 -10.85 -5.54
CA GLY A 3 -0.85 -11.90 -5.73
C GLY A 3 -1.66 -12.10 -4.45
N ALA A 4 -2.97 -12.10 -4.56
CA ALA A 4 -3.89 -12.42 -3.47
C ALA A 4 -4.38 -13.85 -3.60
N TYR A 5 -4.12 -14.68 -2.59
CA TYR A 5 -4.44 -16.10 -2.57
C TYR A 5 -5.43 -16.44 -1.46
N GLU A 6 -6.34 -17.35 -1.76
CA GLU A 6 -7.28 -17.89 -0.79
C GLU A 6 -7.39 -19.41 -1.02
N TYR A 7 -7.17 -20.20 0.03
CA TYR A 7 -7.13 -21.65 -0.05
C TYR A 7 -6.20 -22.20 -1.14
N GLY A 8 -5.04 -21.54 -1.32
CA GLY A 8 -4.04 -21.91 -2.32
C GLY A 8 -4.34 -21.50 -3.75
N ALA A 9 -5.48 -20.86 -4.01
CA ALA A 9 -5.85 -20.38 -5.34
C ALA A 9 -5.62 -18.88 -5.48
N LEU A 10 -5.00 -18.45 -6.58
CA LEU A 10 -4.83 -17.05 -6.91
C LEU A 10 -6.20 -16.43 -7.23
N ARG A 11 -6.61 -15.43 -6.46
CA ARG A 11 -7.86 -14.71 -6.66
C ARG A 11 -7.69 -13.52 -7.60
N PHE A 12 -6.62 -12.76 -7.42
CA PHE A 12 -6.26 -11.66 -8.31
C PHE A 12 -4.78 -11.30 -8.14
N ALA A 13 -4.23 -10.61 -9.13
CA ALA A 13 -2.88 -10.07 -9.10
C ALA A 13 -2.93 -8.58 -9.46
N LEU A 14 -2.16 -7.78 -8.74
CA LEU A 14 -2.17 -6.32 -8.86
C LEU A 14 -0.75 -5.80 -9.12
N PRO A 15 -0.55 -4.81 -10.02
CA PRO A 15 0.73 -4.13 -10.13
C PRO A 15 1.03 -3.34 -8.86
N ILE A 16 2.31 -3.23 -8.52
CA ILE A 16 2.75 -2.52 -7.32
C ILE A 16 3.92 -1.58 -7.60
N ALA A 17 4.09 -0.60 -6.71
CA ALA A 17 5.36 0.10 -6.54
C ALA A 17 5.95 -0.29 -5.18
N SER A 18 7.19 -0.74 -5.17
CA SER A 18 7.93 -1.10 -3.97
C SER A 18 8.91 0.00 -3.55
N GLY A 19 9.62 -0.19 -2.42
CA GLY A 19 10.66 0.71 -1.98
C GLY A 19 11.87 0.71 -2.92
N ASN A 20 12.54 1.87 -3.02
CA ASN A 20 13.71 2.04 -3.85
C ASN A 20 15.01 1.85 -3.05
N GLY A 21 16.08 1.50 -3.74
CA GLY A 21 17.47 1.57 -3.27
C GLY A 21 17.70 1.27 -1.78
N GLY A 22 18.13 2.26 -1.02
CA GLY A 22 18.40 2.15 0.41
C GLY A 22 17.15 2.06 1.29
N ASP A 23 15.98 2.44 0.75
CA ASP A 23 14.70 2.38 1.43
C ASP A 23 13.85 1.21 0.91
N GLY A 24 14.49 0.08 0.63
CA GLY A 24 13.85 -1.09 0.05
C GLY A 24 12.74 -1.66 0.93
N THR A 25 11.73 -2.22 0.28
CA THR A 25 10.70 -3.00 0.96
C THR A 25 11.34 -4.23 1.61
N PRO A 26 11.10 -4.49 2.90
CA PRO A 26 11.70 -5.62 3.58
C PRO A 26 11.21 -6.95 2.97
N MET A 27 12.13 -7.91 2.89
CA MET A 27 11.84 -9.24 2.36
C MET A 27 11.55 -10.24 3.48
N GLY A 28 10.78 -11.25 3.20
CA GLY A 28 10.48 -12.33 4.13
C GLY A 28 9.00 -12.55 4.34
N GLU A 29 8.67 -13.11 5.51
CA GLU A 29 7.29 -13.43 5.88
C GLU A 29 6.79 -12.46 6.94
N PHE A 30 5.61 -11.92 6.69
CA PHE A 30 4.94 -10.96 7.55
C PHE A 30 3.46 -11.34 7.71
N ARG A 31 2.76 -10.55 8.50
CA ARG A 31 1.31 -10.65 8.65
C ARG A 31 0.70 -9.25 8.60
N ILE A 32 -0.44 -9.10 7.97
CA ILE A 32 -1.21 -7.85 8.03
C ILE A 32 -1.74 -7.72 9.46
N THR A 33 -1.36 -6.67 10.16
CA THR A 33 -1.64 -6.50 11.59
C THR A 33 -2.62 -5.37 11.90
N ALA A 34 -2.85 -4.49 10.96
CA ALA A 34 -3.80 -3.38 11.12
C ALA A 34 -4.26 -2.87 9.76
N ALA A 35 -5.44 -2.27 9.75
CA ALA A 35 -6.03 -1.62 8.59
C ALA A 35 -6.47 -0.20 8.95
N HIS A 36 -6.27 0.75 8.04
CA HIS A 36 -6.69 2.13 8.23
C HIS A 36 -7.11 2.75 6.90
N ARG A 37 -8.41 2.98 6.73
CA ARG A 37 -8.99 3.39 5.44
C ARG A 37 -8.47 4.76 4.97
N THR A 38 -8.26 5.70 5.87
CA THR A 38 -7.88 7.09 5.59
C THR A 38 -6.52 7.46 6.19
N HIS A 39 -5.58 6.54 6.13
CA HIS A 39 -4.25 6.73 6.71
C HIS A 39 -3.49 7.89 6.05
N GLN A 40 -2.66 8.55 6.84
CA GLN A 40 -1.76 9.60 6.35
C GLN A 40 -0.36 9.36 6.91
N SER A 41 0.66 9.69 6.11
CA SER A 41 2.04 9.60 6.57
C SER A 41 2.31 10.56 7.73
N SER A 42 3.01 10.07 8.76
CA SER A 42 3.55 10.91 9.83
C SER A 42 4.93 11.47 9.50
N LEU A 43 5.55 10.99 8.41
CA LEU A 43 6.95 11.31 8.05
C LEU A 43 7.06 12.14 6.77
N HIS A 44 6.10 12.02 5.84
CA HIS A 44 6.17 12.62 4.51
C HIS A 44 4.97 13.52 4.23
N THR A 45 5.20 14.54 3.41
CA THR A 45 4.17 15.44 2.92
C THR A 45 4.05 15.34 1.40
N ILE A 46 2.93 15.84 0.86
CA ILE A 46 2.77 16.00 -0.58
C ILE A 46 3.79 17.06 -1.03
N GLU A 47 4.57 16.73 -2.05
CA GLU A 47 5.63 17.60 -2.56
C GLU A 47 5.13 19.04 -2.80
N GLY A 48 5.89 20.00 -2.28
CA GLY A 48 5.56 21.42 -2.38
C GLY A 48 4.45 21.91 -1.45
N THR A 49 4.01 21.07 -0.49
CA THR A 49 2.94 21.42 0.47
C THR A 49 3.31 21.01 1.89
N ASN A 50 2.51 21.51 2.88
CA ASN A 50 2.58 21.05 4.26
C ASN A 50 1.54 19.96 4.59
N ARG A 51 0.79 19.49 3.57
CA ARG A 51 -0.24 18.47 3.76
C ARG A 51 0.39 17.10 3.90
N PRO A 52 -0.04 16.28 4.89
CA PRO A 52 0.44 14.91 5.01
C PRO A 52 0.21 14.11 3.73
N TYR A 53 1.17 13.24 3.39
CA TYR A 53 1.04 12.36 2.23
C TYR A 53 -0.08 11.36 2.48
N PRO A 54 -1.11 11.27 1.61
CA PRO A 54 -2.23 10.34 1.79
C PRO A 54 -1.79 8.91 1.50
N MET A 55 -2.23 8.01 2.37
CA MET A 55 -1.95 6.57 2.29
C MET A 55 -3.25 5.81 2.48
N ASN A 56 -4.22 6.05 1.60
CA ASN A 56 -5.56 5.47 1.72
C ASN A 56 -5.54 3.95 1.60
N TYR A 57 -6.50 3.31 2.24
CA TYR A 57 -6.65 1.86 2.25
C TYR A 57 -5.38 1.15 2.73
N ALA A 58 -4.82 1.64 3.83
CA ALA A 58 -3.56 1.18 4.37
C ALA A 58 -3.70 -0.12 5.15
N LEU A 59 -2.80 -1.06 4.86
CA LEU A 59 -2.68 -2.35 5.55
C LEU A 59 -1.25 -2.45 6.09
N ARG A 60 -1.09 -2.43 7.41
CA ARG A 60 0.24 -2.49 8.04
C ARG A 60 0.73 -3.92 8.07
N PHE A 61 1.96 -4.14 7.62
CA PHE A 61 2.56 -5.47 7.62
C PHE A 61 3.89 -5.56 8.40
N PHE A 62 4.50 -4.44 8.77
CA PHE A 62 5.78 -4.46 9.47
C PHE A 62 5.98 -3.18 10.26
N VAL A 63 6.64 -3.32 11.42
CA VAL A 63 7.16 -2.19 12.21
C VAL A 63 8.63 -2.50 12.50
N ASN A 64 9.53 -1.62 12.09
CA ASN A 64 10.96 -1.82 12.29
C ASN A 64 11.41 -1.49 13.73
N ARG A 65 12.70 -1.69 14.03
CA ARG A 65 13.25 -1.44 15.37
C ARG A 65 13.17 0.02 15.80
N ALA A 66 13.14 0.95 14.84
CA ALA A 66 12.99 2.37 15.10
C ALA A 66 11.53 2.80 15.31
N GLY A 67 10.57 1.86 15.24
CA GLY A 67 9.15 2.13 15.38
C GLY A 67 8.48 2.63 14.10
N VAL A 68 9.15 2.57 12.96
CA VAL A 68 8.57 2.97 11.67
C VAL A 68 7.69 1.85 11.12
N SER A 69 6.46 2.17 10.78
CA SER A 69 5.50 1.24 10.21
C SER A 69 5.60 1.20 8.68
N TYR A 70 5.47 0.00 8.13
CA TYR A 70 5.41 -0.26 6.70
C TYR A 70 4.01 -0.73 6.32
N TRP A 71 3.47 -0.14 5.26
CA TRP A 71 2.08 -0.32 4.84
C TRP A 71 1.98 -0.71 3.36
N ILE A 72 0.93 -1.45 3.02
CA ILE A 72 0.40 -1.51 1.66
C ILE A 72 -0.67 -0.42 1.59
N HIS A 73 -0.61 0.47 0.60
CA HIS A 73 -1.55 1.58 0.52
C HIS A 73 -1.73 2.12 -0.89
N GLY A 74 -2.74 2.95 -1.09
CA GLY A 74 -2.98 3.63 -2.36
C GLY A 74 -1.93 4.69 -2.68
N ARG A 75 -1.50 4.75 -3.93
CA ARG A 75 -0.63 5.78 -4.49
C ARG A 75 -0.65 5.72 -6.02
N ASP A 76 0.06 6.63 -6.66
CA ASP A 76 0.40 6.53 -8.07
C ASP A 76 1.46 5.44 -8.30
N LEU A 77 1.45 4.81 -9.46
CA LEU A 77 2.46 3.82 -9.85
C LEU A 77 3.31 4.37 -11.01
N PRO A 78 4.52 4.86 -10.73
CA PRO A 78 5.37 5.46 -11.77
C PRO A 78 6.07 4.42 -12.66
N GLY A 79 5.91 3.12 -12.40
CA GLY A 79 6.54 2.05 -13.18
C GLY A 79 7.93 1.63 -12.70
N TYR A 80 8.39 2.18 -11.59
CA TYR A 80 9.68 1.84 -10.97
C TYR A 80 9.54 1.87 -9.43
N PRO A 81 10.48 1.27 -8.67
CA PRO A 81 10.44 1.36 -7.21
C PRO A 81 10.65 2.81 -6.75
N ALA A 82 9.65 3.39 -6.12
CA ALA A 82 9.60 4.82 -5.80
C ALA A 82 9.20 5.13 -4.36
N SER A 83 8.90 4.13 -3.54
CA SER A 83 8.48 4.35 -2.15
C SER A 83 9.67 4.31 -1.17
N HIS A 84 9.40 4.66 0.08
CA HIS A 84 10.36 4.56 1.20
C HIS A 84 10.18 3.22 1.96
N GLY A 85 9.79 2.16 1.28
CA GLY A 85 9.62 0.81 1.81
C GLY A 85 8.19 0.29 1.82
N CYS A 86 7.20 1.16 1.76
CA CYS A 86 5.81 0.76 1.60
C CYS A 86 5.54 0.13 0.23
N ILE A 87 4.47 -0.64 0.13
CA ILE A 87 3.98 -1.22 -1.12
C ILE A 87 2.81 -0.37 -1.62
N GLY A 88 2.97 0.25 -2.78
CA GLY A 88 1.95 1.10 -3.39
C GLY A 88 1.06 0.32 -4.37
N LEU A 89 -0.23 0.62 -4.33
CA LEU A 89 -1.24 0.13 -5.27
C LEU A 89 -1.97 1.30 -5.91
N TYR A 90 -2.55 1.11 -7.08
CA TYR A 90 -3.35 2.16 -7.72
C TYR A 90 -4.50 2.63 -6.83
N ASP A 91 -4.64 3.95 -6.72
CA ASP A 91 -5.76 4.66 -6.11
C ASP A 91 -6.04 5.90 -6.96
N GLU A 92 -6.66 5.70 -8.12
CA GLU A 92 -6.92 6.78 -9.06
C GLU A 92 -7.88 7.85 -8.52
N PRO A 93 -8.90 7.53 -7.71
CA PRO A 93 -9.71 8.57 -7.06
C PRO A 93 -8.89 9.52 -6.20
N MET A 94 -7.95 9.02 -5.41
CA MET A 94 -7.03 9.83 -4.61
C MET A 94 -6.09 10.64 -5.49
N GLN A 95 -5.55 10.03 -6.56
CA GLN A 95 -4.68 10.73 -7.51
C GLN A 95 -5.39 11.90 -8.18
N LYS A 96 -6.65 11.73 -8.58
CA LYS A 96 -7.46 12.81 -9.12
C LYS A 96 -7.66 13.93 -8.11
N GLU A 97 -7.98 13.59 -6.87
CA GLU A 97 -8.19 14.57 -5.80
C GLU A 97 -6.93 15.39 -5.51
N GLN A 98 -5.76 14.74 -5.44
CA GLN A 98 -4.51 15.38 -5.05
C GLN A 98 -3.77 16.03 -6.23
N TYR A 99 -3.85 15.43 -7.42
CA TYR A 99 -3.04 15.82 -8.58
C TYR A 99 -3.85 16.21 -9.81
N GLY A 100 -5.17 16.02 -9.78
CA GLY A 100 -6.06 16.34 -10.91
C GLY A 100 -6.08 15.33 -12.04
N ILE A 101 -5.34 14.23 -11.92
CA ILE A 101 -5.25 13.16 -12.91
C ILE A 101 -5.34 11.78 -12.25
N PRO A 102 -5.97 10.78 -12.90
CA PRO A 102 -6.67 10.85 -14.19
C PRO A 102 -7.98 11.66 -14.09
N LYS A 103 -8.46 12.15 -15.22
CA LYS A 103 -9.72 12.90 -15.28
C LYS A 103 -10.92 12.06 -14.86
N ASP A 104 -10.96 10.83 -15.36
CA ASP A 104 -12.01 9.84 -15.08
C ASP A 104 -11.38 8.63 -14.39
N PRO A 105 -11.31 8.62 -13.05
CA PRO A 105 -10.67 7.54 -12.31
C PRO A 105 -11.50 6.25 -12.39
N GLU A 106 -10.85 5.14 -12.72
CA GLU A 106 -11.49 3.83 -12.87
C GLU A 106 -10.85 2.76 -11.98
N VAL A 107 -9.54 2.87 -11.73
CA VAL A 107 -8.78 1.84 -11.02
C VAL A 107 -8.56 2.23 -9.57
N ASN A 108 -8.99 1.36 -8.66
CA ASN A 108 -8.70 1.46 -7.25
C ASN A 108 -8.34 0.10 -6.67
N ASP A 109 -7.12 -0.35 -6.96
CA ASP A 109 -6.59 -1.63 -6.50
C ASP A 109 -6.37 -1.64 -4.98
N ALA A 110 -6.01 -0.49 -4.41
CA ALA A 110 -5.85 -0.36 -2.97
C ALA A 110 -7.15 -0.65 -2.22
N LYS A 111 -8.26 -0.08 -2.69
CA LYS A 111 -9.59 -0.35 -2.14
C LYS A 111 -9.97 -1.82 -2.31
N LYS A 112 -9.73 -2.39 -3.49
CA LYS A 112 -10.02 -3.79 -3.78
C LYS A 112 -9.32 -4.74 -2.79
N LEU A 113 -8.02 -4.56 -2.58
CA LEU A 113 -7.27 -5.38 -1.64
C LEU A 113 -7.74 -5.16 -0.20
N PHE A 114 -7.94 -3.91 0.21
CA PHE A 114 -8.40 -3.55 1.55
C PHE A 114 -9.73 -4.21 1.90
N GLU A 115 -10.72 -4.10 1.03
CA GLU A 115 -12.04 -4.70 1.23
C GLU A 115 -11.98 -6.23 1.22
N TRP A 116 -11.13 -6.83 0.39
CA TRP A 116 -10.92 -8.27 0.38
C TRP A 116 -10.32 -8.76 1.71
N VAL A 117 -9.32 -8.07 2.24
CA VAL A 117 -8.71 -8.40 3.54
C VAL A 117 -9.72 -8.28 4.69
N LEU A 118 -10.58 -7.26 4.67
CA LEU A 118 -11.59 -7.03 5.70
C LEU A 118 -12.89 -7.81 5.46
N SER A 119 -13.01 -8.57 4.37
CA SER A 119 -14.23 -9.27 3.96
C SER A 119 -15.43 -8.35 3.75
N GLY A 120 -15.20 -7.18 3.20
CA GLY A 120 -16.25 -6.23 2.85
C GLY A 120 -15.85 -4.76 2.93
N ALA A 121 -16.76 -3.88 2.53
CA ALA A 121 -16.58 -2.44 2.64
C ALA A 121 -16.62 -2.01 4.11
N SER A 122 -15.80 -1.02 4.45
CA SER A 122 -15.78 -0.41 5.79
C SER A 122 -15.79 1.10 5.67
N GLU A 123 -16.70 1.75 6.40
CA GLU A 123 -16.76 3.20 6.56
C GLU A 123 -16.03 3.68 7.83
N ASP A 124 -15.42 2.76 8.57
CA ASP A 124 -14.66 3.08 9.79
C ASP A 124 -13.32 3.74 9.45
N ASP A 125 -13.10 4.96 9.94
CA ASP A 125 -11.89 5.72 9.73
C ASP A 125 -10.83 5.53 10.84
N ARG A 126 -11.10 4.62 11.76
CA ARG A 126 -10.12 4.30 12.82
C ARG A 126 -9.13 3.25 12.35
N VAL A 127 -8.01 3.18 13.05
CA VAL A 127 -7.09 2.04 12.89
C VAL A 127 -7.76 0.80 13.47
N ILE A 128 -7.94 -0.21 12.63
CA ILE A 128 -8.56 -1.49 12.99
C ILE A 128 -7.44 -2.51 13.22
N PRO A 129 -7.24 -3.02 14.44
CA PRO A 129 -6.28 -4.10 14.66
C PRO A 129 -6.78 -5.41 14.02
N LEU A 130 -5.86 -6.16 13.42
CA LEU A 130 -6.13 -7.44 12.78
C LEU A 130 -5.26 -8.52 13.44
N PRO A 131 -5.66 -9.07 14.60
CA PRO A 131 -4.86 -10.05 15.33
C PRO A 131 -4.64 -11.36 14.56
N ASN A 132 -5.55 -11.70 13.63
CA ASN A 132 -5.48 -12.86 12.77
C ASN A 132 -5.48 -12.47 11.29
N GLY A 133 -4.84 -11.37 10.95
CA GLY A 133 -4.76 -10.90 9.57
C GLY A 133 -4.01 -11.87 8.66
N PRO A 134 -4.18 -11.74 7.34
CA PRO A 134 -3.56 -12.65 6.39
C PRO A 134 -2.04 -12.58 6.41
N ARG A 135 -1.41 -13.68 6.02
CA ARG A 135 0.04 -13.73 5.84
C ARG A 135 0.43 -12.99 4.58
N LEU A 136 1.57 -12.32 4.64
CA LEU A 136 2.19 -11.64 3.50
C LEU A 136 3.61 -12.19 3.33
N GLN A 137 3.91 -12.70 2.15
CA GLN A 137 5.26 -13.13 1.78
C GLN A 137 5.81 -12.18 0.73
N ILE A 138 6.97 -11.58 1.00
CA ILE A 138 7.65 -10.69 0.07
C ILE A 138 8.91 -11.40 -0.41
N ILE A 139 8.96 -11.71 -1.70
CA ILE A 139 10.02 -12.47 -2.34
C ILE A 139 10.62 -11.72 -3.53
N GLY A 140 11.81 -12.14 -3.93
CA GLY A 140 12.49 -11.54 -5.08
C GLY A 140 13.26 -10.27 -4.72
N ALA A 141 13.87 -9.66 -5.72
CA ALA A 141 14.54 -8.38 -5.60
C ALA A 141 13.72 -7.29 -6.29
N ALA A 142 13.70 -6.09 -5.72
CA ALA A 142 13.13 -4.95 -6.40
C ALA A 142 13.88 -4.73 -7.73
N PRO A 143 13.18 -4.42 -8.83
CA PRO A 143 13.87 -4.02 -10.05
C PRO A 143 14.75 -2.81 -9.76
N LYS A 144 15.91 -2.74 -10.42
CA LYS A 144 16.76 -1.56 -10.28
C LYS A 144 15.97 -0.32 -10.71
N SER A 145 16.04 0.72 -9.91
CA SER A 145 15.44 2.00 -10.26
C SER A 145 16.07 2.50 -11.55
N GLU A 146 15.24 2.84 -12.49
CA GLU A 146 15.47 3.42 -13.80
C GLU A 146 15.84 2.47 -14.93
N PRO A 147 15.09 2.62 -16.01
CA PRO A 147 15.60 2.20 -17.31
C PRO A 147 16.73 3.10 -17.77
#